data_9a6c1951256fbaf047f1fd485e99feff
#
_entry.id   9a6c1951256fbaf047f1fd485e99feff
#
_cell.length_a   1.000
_cell.length_b   1.000
_cell.length_c   1.000
_cell.angle_alpha   90.00
_cell.angle_beta   90.00
_cell.angle_gamma   90.00
#
_symmetry.space_group_name_H-M   'P 1'
#
loop_
_entity.id
_entity.type
_entity.pdbx_description
1 polymer ?
#
loop_
_entity_poly.entity_id
_entity_poly.type
_entity_poly.pdbx_seq_one_letter_code
_entity_poly.pdbx_strand_id
1 'polypeptide(L)'
;HPSISSESQIILTLKILGGLSIREISTTLLKKEEAIAKAYTRAKKKFKAEEIQLVLPSANEVEKRLEMVLKIVYLLFNEGYKSSEGEQLIREELCIEAIRLNKVLLESALCNTPSANALLALMYFHSSRFNARVDEQGEMVSLEHQDRSKWDQQLIQEGLHYLSKASESDDVNDYI
;
A
#
# COMPACT_ATOMS: atom_id res chain seq x y z
N HIS A 1 8.66 12.82 -9.40
CA HIS A 1 9.37 13.76 -10.26
C HIS A 1 10.77 13.22 -10.57
N PRO A 2 11.26 13.28 -11.83
CA PRO A 2 12.51 12.63 -12.24
C PRO A 2 13.77 13.05 -11.45
N SER A 3 13.79 14.27 -10.92
CA SER A 3 14.91 14.75 -10.12
C SER A 3 15.02 14.10 -8.74
N ILE A 4 13.97 13.46 -8.25
CA ILE A 4 13.94 12.75 -6.96
C ILE A 4 14.05 11.26 -7.23
N SER A 5 15.02 10.57 -6.58
CA SER A 5 15.16 9.12 -6.72
C SER A 5 13.90 8.36 -6.31
N SER A 6 13.63 7.21 -6.93
CA SER A 6 12.48 6.36 -6.63
C SER A 6 12.33 6.07 -5.13
N GLU A 7 13.41 5.71 -4.46
CA GLU A 7 13.41 5.48 -3.01
C GLU A 7 12.98 6.74 -2.23
N SER A 8 13.50 7.90 -2.61
CA SER A 8 13.13 9.16 -1.96
C SER A 8 11.68 9.56 -2.23
N GLN A 9 11.14 9.23 -3.40
CA GLN A 9 9.73 9.43 -3.72
C GLN A 9 8.85 8.56 -2.81
N ILE A 10 9.18 7.28 -2.63
CA ILE A 10 8.48 6.36 -1.72
C ILE A 10 8.51 6.93 -0.29
N ILE A 11 9.69 7.29 0.22
CA ILE A 11 9.86 7.81 1.59
C ILE A 11 9.04 9.10 1.79
N LEU A 12 9.09 10.04 0.84
CA LEU A 12 8.32 11.28 0.91
C LEU A 12 6.81 11.00 0.93
N THR A 13 6.34 10.11 0.06
CA THR A 13 4.92 9.79 -0.07
C THR A 13 4.40 9.09 1.19
N LEU A 14 5.09 8.07 1.68
CA LEU A 14 4.71 7.38 2.92
C LEU A 14 4.73 8.32 4.12
N LYS A 15 5.71 9.25 4.20
CA LYS A 15 5.82 10.21 5.31
C LYS A 15 4.76 11.30 5.26
N ILE A 16 4.51 11.89 4.08
CA ILE A 16 3.69 13.11 3.95
C ILE A 16 2.22 12.74 3.70
N LEU A 17 1.95 11.78 2.83
CA LEU A 17 0.59 11.37 2.46
C LEU A 17 0.10 10.18 3.29
N GLY A 18 0.96 9.21 3.57
CA GLY A 18 0.63 8.06 4.41
C GLY A 18 0.68 8.35 5.92
N GLY A 19 1.28 9.47 6.33
CA GLY A 19 1.40 9.85 7.75
C GLY A 19 2.35 8.98 8.57
N LEU A 20 3.09 8.06 7.95
CA LEU A 20 3.96 7.12 8.65
C LEU A 20 5.13 7.83 9.36
N SER A 21 5.53 7.30 10.51
CA SER A 21 6.76 7.71 11.22
C SER A 21 8.02 7.30 10.45
N ILE A 22 9.17 7.86 10.80
CA ILE A 22 10.46 7.43 10.24
C ILE A 22 10.75 5.97 10.57
N ARG A 23 10.38 5.54 11.78
CA ARG A 23 10.58 4.17 12.26
C ARG A 23 9.69 3.19 11.50
N GLU A 24 8.40 3.48 11.33
CA GLU A 24 7.50 2.67 10.50
C GLU A 24 8.03 2.52 9.06
N ILE A 25 8.48 3.61 8.44
CA ILE A 25 9.09 3.57 7.11
C ILE A 25 10.38 2.74 7.11
N SER A 26 11.20 2.82 8.16
CA SER A 26 12.44 2.04 8.26
C SER A 26 12.16 0.55 8.33
N THR A 27 11.16 0.15 9.10
CA THR A 27 10.68 -1.24 9.20
C THR A 27 10.08 -1.71 7.87
N THR A 28 9.20 -0.92 7.28
CA THR A 28 8.53 -1.22 5.99
C THR A 28 9.55 -1.40 4.85
N LEU A 29 10.62 -0.59 4.82
CA LEU A 29 11.65 -0.65 3.77
C LEU A 29 12.86 -1.51 4.17
N LEU A 30 12.85 -2.14 5.34
CA LEU A 30 13.96 -2.95 5.89
C LEU A 30 15.29 -2.19 5.91
N LYS A 31 15.26 -0.92 6.32
CA LYS A 31 16.41 -0.03 6.37
C LYS A 31 16.59 0.59 7.76
N LYS A 32 17.81 1.09 8.05
CA LYS A 32 18.07 1.77 9.32
C LYS A 32 17.33 3.10 9.39
N GLU A 33 16.74 3.43 10.54
CA GLU A 33 16.03 4.70 10.77
C GLU A 33 16.87 5.93 10.40
N GLU A 34 18.15 5.92 10.77
CA GLU A 34 19.05 7.02 10.46
C GLU A 34 19.19 7.24 8.93
N ALA A 35 19.23 6.16 8.15
CA ALA A 35 19.28 6.21 6.69
C ALA A 35 18.00 6.83 6.10
N ILE A 36 16.84 6.39 6.60
CA ILE A 36 15.53 6.94 6.21
C ILE A 36 15.41 8.42 6.58
N ALA A 37 15.78 8.81 7.81
CA ALA A 37 15.75 10.21 8.25
C ALA A 37 16.63 11.11 7.39
N LYS A 38 17.86 10.67 7.06
CA LYS A 38 18.76 11.37 6.15
C LYS A 38 18.20 11.47 4.73
N ALA A 39 17.64 10.37 4.21
CA ALA A 39 17.03 10.34 2.87
C ALA A 39 15.81 11.29 2.80
N TYR A 40 14.91 11.23 3.79
CA TYR A 40 13.77 12.15 3.90
C TYR A 40 14.19 13.62 3.92
N THR A 41 15.15 13.97 4.78
CA THR A 41 15.64 15.35 4.92
C THR A 41 16.25 15.87 3.61
N ARG A 42 17.08 15.04 2.96
CA ARG A 42 17.66 15.39 1.66
C ARG A 42 16.61 15.56 0.57
N ALA A 43 15.67 14.62 0.50
CA ALA A 43 14.60 14.67 -0.50
C ALA A 43 13.70 15.90 -0.31
N LYS A 44 13.29 16.20 0.93
CA LYS A 44 12.51 17.40 1.27
C LYS A 44 13.24 18.69 0.91
N LYS A 45 14.55 18.77 1.20
CA LYS A 45 15.37 19.93 0.83
C LYS A 45 15.45 20.09 -0.69
N LYS A 46 15.67 19.01 -1.41
CA LYS A 46 15.72 19.00 -2.88
C LYS A 46 14.37 19.38 -3.49
N PHE A 47 13.28 18.81 -3.00
CA PHE A 47 11.91 19.14 -3.44
C PHE A 47 11.65 20.66 -3.35
N LYS A 48 12.06 21.27 -2.23
CA LYS A 48 11.90 22.71 -2.02
C LYS A 48 12.84 23.54 -2.89
N ALA A 49 14.11 23.13 -3.03
CA ALA A 49 15.12 23.90 -3.77
C ALA A 49 14.86 23.92 -5.29
N GLU A 50 14.25 22.85 -5.83
CA GLU A 50 13.90 22.75 -7.25
C GLU A 50 12.49 23.25 -7.54
N GLU A 51 11.79 23.81 -6.57
CA GLU A 51 10.40 24.34 -6.70
C GLU A 51 9.48 23.36 -7.43
N ILE A 52 9.61 22.05 -7.10
CA ILE A 52 8.87 20.99 -7.79
C ILE A 52 7.36 21.23 -7.66
N GLN A 53 6.70 21.45 -8.79
CA GLN A 53 5.26 21.62 -8.85
C GLN A 53 4.54 20.25 -8.93
N LEU A 54 3.44 20.13 -8.21
CA LEU A 54 2.54 18.98 -8.30
C LEU A 54 1.54 19.24 -9.43
N VAL A 55 1.90 18.79 -10.64
CA VAL A 55 1.04 18.86 -11.82
C VAL A 55 0.55 17.47 -12.21
N LEU A 56 -0.61 17.39 -12.84
CA LEU A 56 -1.11 16.12 -13.38
C LEU A 56 -0.14 15.62 -14.44
N PRO A 57 0.34 14.37 -14.33
CA PRO A 57 1.26 13.79 -15.30
C PRO A 57 0.56 13.51 -16.63
N SER A 58 1.33 13.50 -17.73
CA SER A 58 0.86 13.00 -19.02
C SER A 58 0.56 11.49 -18.96
N ALA A 59 -0.23 10.98 -19.91
CA ALA A 59 -0.56 9.55 -19.99
C ALA A 59 0.68 8.63 -19.94
N ASN A 60 1.70 8.95 -20.73
CA ASN A 60 2.97 8.20 -20.76
C ASN A 60 3.72 8.25 -19.40
N GLU A 61 3.61 9.35 -18.67
CA GLU A 61 4.20 9.43 -17.33
C GLU A 61 3.39 8.68 -16.27
N VAL A 62 2.06 8.62 -16.39
CA VAL A 62 1.20 7.79 -15.55
C VAL A 62 1.61 6.34 -15.66
N GLU A 63 1.68 5.82 -16.90
CA GLU A 63 2.06 4.43 -17.17
C GLU A 63 3.42 4.07 -16.56
N LYS A 64 4.45 4.92 -16.75
CA LYS A 64 5.79 4.71 -16.18
C LYS A 64 5.86 4.79 -14.66
N ARG A 65 4.89 5.42 -14.01
CA ARG A 65 4.88 5.63 -12.54
C ARG A 65 3.94 4.68 -11.82
N LEU A 66 3.02 4.02 -12.54
CA LEU A 66 1.96 3.22 -11.94
C LEU A 66 2.51 2.13 -11.01
N GLU A 67 3.52 1.38 -11.46
CA GLU A 67 4.14 0.33 -10.65
C GLU A 67 4.66 0.87 -9.30
N MET A 68 5.32 2.02 -9.32
CA MET A 68 5.78 2.67 -8.08
C MET A 68 4.61 3.10 -7.18
N VAL A 69 3.53 3.60 -7.77
CA VAL A 69 2.34 4.02 -7.02
C VAL A 69 1.68 2.80 -6.38
N LEU A 70 1.51 1.69 -7.11
CA LEU A 70 0.99 0.44 -6.58
C LEU A 70 1.87 -0.09 -5.43
N LYS A 71 3.19 -0.02 -5.58
CA LYS A 71 4.13 -0.38 -4.51
C LYS A 71 3.93 0.46 -3.25
N ILE A 72 3.73 1.77 -3.39
CA ILE A 72 3.46 2.65 -2.24
C ILE A 72 2.14 2.28 -1.56
N VAL A 73 1.09 2.03 -2.34
CA VAL A 73 -0.23 1.58 -1.82
C VAL A 73 -0.09 0.26 -1.07
N TYR A 74 0.64 -0.71 -1.64
CA TYR A 74 0.94 -1.97 -0.99
C TYR A 74 1.69 -1.81 0.34
N LEU A 75 2.72 -0.95 0.37
CA LEU A 75 3.49 -0.69 1.60
C LEU A 75 2.65 -0.02 2.68
N LEU A 76 1.76 0.91 2.30
CA LEU A 76 0.81 1.53 3.20
C LEU A 76 -0.16 0.49 3.79
N PHE A 77 -0.70 -0.38 2.94
CA PHE A 77 -1.55 -1.47 3.38
C PHE A 77 -0.84 -2.42 4.35
N ASN A 78 0.39 -2.82 4.04
CA ASN A 78 1.17 -3.72 4.89
C ASN A 78 1.42 -3.15 6.28
N GLU A 79 1.74 -1.85 6.39
CA GLU A 79 1.88 -1.20 7.69
C GLU A 79 0.57 -1.16 8.47
N GLY A 80 -0.56 -0.98 7.80
CA GLY A 80 -1.87 -1.09 8.43
C GLY A 80 -2.21 -2.53 8.83
N TYR A 81 -1.89 -3.49 7.97
CA TYR A 81 -2.20 -4.91 8.18
C TYR A 81 -1.39 -5.56 9.30
N LYS A 82 -0.15 -5.12 9.51
CA LYS A 82 0.72 -5.52 10.61
C LYS A 82 1.50 -4.30 11.08
N SER A 83 0.93 -3.59 12.04
CA SER A 83 1.55 -2.39 12.58
C SER A 83 2.94 -2.69 13.17
N SER A 84 3.91 -1.87 12.81
CA SER A 84 5.27 -1.95 13.34
C SER A 84 5.46 -1.11 14.60
N GLU A 85 4.50 -0.24 14.94
CA GLU A 85 4.50 0.64 16.11
C GLU A 85 3.10 0.79 16.72
N GLY A 86 3.08 1.16 18.01
CA GLY A 86 1.85 1.43 18.75
C GLY A 86 1.27 0.20 19.45
N GLU A 87 0.15 0.40 20.13
CA GLU A 87 -0.55 -0.65 20.88
C GLU A 87 -1.46 -1.51 19.99
N GLN A 88 -1.82 -1.00 18.84
CA GLN A 88 -2.69 -1.71 17.90
C GLN A 88 -1.87 -2.59 16.95
N LEU A 89 -2.18 -3.88 16.92
CA LEU A 89 -1.55 -4.85 16.01
C LEU A 89 -2.01 -4.65 14.55
N ILE A 90 -3.21 -4.12 14.37
CA ILE A 90 -3.80 -3.81 13.06
C ILE A 90 -4.30 -2.37 13.10
N ARG A 91 -3.93 -1.60 12.10
CA ARG A 91 -4.42 -0.24 11.86
C ARG A 91 -5.33 -0.25 10.65
N GLU A 92 -6.59 -0.60 10.89
CA GLU A 92 -7.58 -0.77 9.83
C GLU A 92 -7.76 0.49 8.98
N GLU A 93 -7.64 1.67 9.59
CA GLU A 93 -7.74 2.96 8.90
C GLU A 93 -6.70 3.12 7.76
N LEU A 94 -5.48 2.58 7.94
CA LEU A 94 -4.47 2.60 6.87
C LEU A 94 -4.80 1.60 5.75
N CYS A 95 -5.34 0.44 6.12
CA CYS A 95 -5.78 -0.55 5.14
C CYS A 95 -6.95 -0.03 4.31
N ILE A 96 -7.94 0.61 4.95
CA ILE A 96 -9.09 1.23 4.28
C ILE A 96 -8.61 2.33 3.34
N GLU A 97 -7.68 3.17 3.76
CA GLU A 97 -7.13 4.23 2.92
C GLU A 97 -6.36 3.67 1.73
N ALA A 98 -5.56 2.62 1.91
CA ALA A 98 -4.85 1.95 0.80
C ALA A 98 -5.84 1.37 -0.22
N ILE A 99 -6.90 0.70 0.24
CA ILE A 99 -7.99 0.18 -0.62
C ILE A 99 -8.66 1.35 -1.37
N ARG A 100 -9.00 2.44 -0.67
CA ARG A 100 -9.60 3.63 -1.28
C ARG A 100 -8.72 4.22 -2.38
N LEU A 101 -7.42 4.38 -2.12
CA LEU A 101 -6.47 4.90 -3.09
C LEU A 101 -6.37 4.01 -4.33
N ASN A 102 -6.32 2.70 -4.16
CA ASN A 102 -6.30 1.78 -5.30
C ASN A 102 -7.61 1.82 -6.12
N LYS A 103 -8.76 1.93 -5.45
CA LYS A 103 -10.04 2.13 -6.15
C LYS A 103 -10.05 3.39 -7.01
N VAL A 104 -9.54 4.51 -6.48
CA VAL A 104 -9.41 5.76 -7.25
C VAL A 104 -8.49 5.59 -8.46
N LEU A 105 -7.40 4.81 -8.35
CA LEU A 105 -6.56 4.49 -9.51
C LEU A 105 -7.36 3.74 -10.59
N LEU A 106 -8.18 2.76 -10.19
CA LEU A 106 -8.98 1.95 -11.11
C LEU A 106 -10.09 2.73 -11.86
N GLU A 107 -10.45 3.94 -11.40
CA GLU A 107 -11.37 4.84 -12.12
C GLU A 107 -10.75 5.38 -13.42
N SER A 108 -9.42 5.40 -13.50
CA SER A 108 -8.70 5.81 -14.72
C SER A 108 -8.42 4.59 -15.60
N ALA A 109 -8.81 4.65 -16.87
CA ALA A 109 -8.51 3.60 -17.85
C ALA A 109 -7.01 3.31 -17.98
N LEU A 110 -6.14 4.32 -17.76
CA LEU A 110 -4.69 4.18 -17.80
C LEU A 110 -4.11 3.41 -16.60
N CYS A 111 -4.83 3.37 -15.49
CA CYS A 111 -4.39 2.72 -14.25
C CYS A 111 -5.16 1.41 -13.98
N ASN A 112 -6.23 1.14 -14.74
CA ASN A 112 -7.01 -0.09 -14.60
C ASN A 112 -6.27 -1.26 -15.28
N THR A 113 -5.22 -1.71 -14.62
CA THR A 113 -4.33 -2.77 -15.10
C THR A 113 -4.55 -4.07 -14.30
N PRO A 114 -4.13 -5.24 -14.83
CA PRO A 114 -4.14 -6.50 -14.08
C PRO A 114 -3.46 -6.38 -12.71
N SER A 115 -2.30 -5.73 -12.63
CA SER A 115 -1.56 -5.53 -11.38
C SER A 115 -2.34 -4.68 -10.35
N ALA A 116 -3.03 -3.62 -10.79
CA ALA A 116 -3.85 -2.80 -9.91
C ALA A 116 -5.07 -3.57 -9.38
N ASN A 117 -5.71 -4.38 -10.22
CA ASN A 117 -6.81 -5.26 -9.84
C ASN A 117 -6.33 -6.37 -8.89
N ALA A 118 -5.18 -7.01 -9.17
CA ALA A 118 -4.59 -8.02 -8.30
C ALA A 118 -4.25 -7.47 -6.91
N LEU A 119 -3.64 -6.29 -6.85
CA LEU A 119 -3.35 -5.63 -5.57
C LEU A 119 -4.64 -5.35 -4.78
N LEU A 120 -5.70 -4.90 -5.43
CA LEU A 120 -6.98 -4.66 -4.76
C LEU A 120 -7.60 -5.96 -4.24
N ALA A 121 -7.55 -7.04 -5.03
CA ALA A 121 -7.99 -8.37 -4.60
C ALA A 121 -7.23 -8.85 -3.37
N LEU A 122 -5.89 -8.74 -3.38
CA LEU A 122 -5.02 -9.08 -2.26
C LEU A 122 -5.43 -8.32 -0.99
N MET A 123 -5.62 -7.00 -1.09
CA MET A 123 -6.02 -6.17 0.04
C MET A 123 -7.40 -6.58 0.60
N TYR A 124 -8.37 -6.88 -0.23
CA TYR A 124 -9.68 -7.36 0.20
C TYR A 124 -9.61 -8.72 0.90
N PHE A 125 -8.87 -9.69 0.37
CA PHE A 125 -8.70 -11.00 1.02
C PHE A 125 -8.01 -10.88 2.38
N HIS A 126 -7.03 -10.00 2.50
CA HIS A 126 -6.39 -9.75 3.79
C HIS A 126 -7.33 -9.06 4.78
N SER A 127 -8.08 -8.05 4.33
CA SER A 127 -9.01 -7.30 5.18
C SER A 127 -10.20 -8.16 5.63
N SER A 128 -10.63 -9.12 4.82
CA SER A 128 -11.74 -10.01 5.18
C SER A 128 -11.49 -10.80 6.48
N ARG A 129 -10.24 -10.91 6.90
CA ARG A 129 -9.82 -11.70 8.06
C ARG A 129 -9.60 -10.88 9.34
N PHE A 130 -9.78 -9.56 9.32
CA PHE A 130 -9.47 -8.71 10.47
C PHE A 130 -10.09 -9.20 11.78
N ASN A 131 -11.39 -9.55 11.76
CA ASN A 131 -12.13 -10.04 12.93
C ASN A 131 -11.64 -11.39 13.48
N ALA A 132 -10.80 -12.12 12.73
CA ALA A 132 -10.26 -13.42 13.11
C ALA A 132 -8.76 -13.38 13.43
N ARG A 133 -8.11 -12.22 13.21
CA ARG A 133 -6.66 -12.10 13.33
C ARG A 133 -6.14 -11.80 14.73
N VAL A 134 -7.00 -11.27 15.59
CA VAL A 134 -6.65 -10.93 16.95
C VAL A 134 -7.63 -11.65 17.88
N ASP A 135 -7.13 -12.34 18.89
CA ASP A 135 -7.97 -13.01 19.88
C ASP A 135 -8.46 -12.05 20.97
N GLU A 136 -9.22 -12.61 21.94
CA GLU A 136 -9.77 -11.85 23.07
C GLU A 136 -8.69 -11.32 24.04
N GLN A 137 -7.48 -11.89 24.00
CA GLN A 137 -6.33 -11.46 24.76
C GLN A 137 -5.53 -10.36 24.04
N GLY A 138 -5.90 -10.04 22.79
CA GLY A 138 -5.22 -9.05 21.97
C GLY A 138 -3.97 -9.61 21.26
N GLU A 139 -3.84 -10.95 21.13
CA GLU A 139 -2.71 -11.57 20.47
C GLU A 139 -3.02 -11.97 19.01
N MET A 140 -1.99 -12.00 18.18
CA MET A 140 -2.13 -12.35 16.76
C MET A 140 -2.39 -13.85 16.58
N VAL A 141 -3.48 -14.18 15.91
CA VAL A 141 -3.86 -15.56 15.56
C VAL A 141 -3.30 -15.92 14.19
N SER A 142 -2.52 -17.02 14.10
CA SER A 142 -2.02 -17.52 12.82
C SER A 142 -3.16 -18.01 11.92
N LEU A 143 -2.96 -17.96 10.61
CA LEU A 143 -3.99 -18.29 9.61
C LEU A 143 -4.67 -19.66 9.85
N GLU A 144 -3.88 -20.65 10.27
CA GLU A 144 -4.35 -22.02 10.52
C GLU A 144 -5.32 -22.10 11.71
N HIS A 145 -5.18 -21.21 12.68
CA HIS A 145 -5.98 -21.17 13.91
C HIS A 145 -7.10 -20.13 13.87
N GLN A 146 -7.24 -19.37 12.79
CA GLN A 146 -8.31 -18.38 12.66
C GLN A 146 -9.67 -19.05 12.52
N ASP A 147 -10.64 -18.53 13.25
CA ASP A 147 -12.05 -18.88 13.08
C ASP A 147 -12.57 -18.28 11.76
N ARG A 148 -12.74 -19.15 10.76
CA ARG A 148 -13.20 -18.74 9.42
C ARG A 148 -14.64 -18.26 9.40
N SER A 149 -15.45 -18.54 10.42
CA SER A 149 -16.81 -18.02 10.53
C SER A 149 -16.83 -16.50 10.77
N LYS A 150 -15.72 -15.94 11.26
CA LYS A 150 -15.53 -14.50 11.49
C LYS A 150 -15.01 -13.76 10.24
N TRP A 151 -14.73 -14.47 9.15
CA TRP A 151 -14.26 -13.84 7.91
C TRP A 151 -15.39 -13.12 7.20
N ASP A 152 -15.15 -11.89 6.77
CA ASP A 152 -16.10 -11.07 6.05
C ASP A 152 -16.32 -11.61 4.63
N GLN A 153 -17.49 -12.20 4.41
CA GLN A 153 -17.85 -12.81 3.15
C GLN A 153 -18.03 -11.78 2.03
N GLN A 154 -18.44 -10.56 2.35
CA GLN A 154 -18.58 -9.49 1.36
C GLN A 154 -17.20 -9.06 0.83
N LEU A 155 -16.22 -8.87 1.71
CA LEU A 155 -14.86 -8.56 1.29
C LEU A 155 -14.21 -9.71 0.49
N ILE A 156 -14.56 -10.97 0.80
CA ILE A 156 -14.12 -12.12 -0.02
C ILE A 156 -14.70 -12.04 -1.42
N GLN A 157 -15.99 -11.73 -1.58
CA GLN A 157 -16.63 -11.59 -2.89
C GLN A 157 -16.03 -10.45 -3.71
N GLU A 158 -15.77 -9.30 -3.07
CA GLU A 158 -15.04 -8.20 -3.71
C GLU A 158 -13.65 -8.64 -4.17
N GLY A 159 -12.91 -9.36 -3.32
CA GLY A 159 -11.60 -9.91 -3.66
C GLY A 159 -11.65 -10.83 -4.88
N LEU A 160 -12.61 -11.74 -4.94
CA LEU A 160 -12.82 -12.65 -6.08
C LEU A 160 -13.15 -11.88 -7.37
N HIS A 161 -13.98 -10.84 -7.29
CA HIS A 161 -14.32 -10.00 -8.42
C HIS A 161 -13.09 -9.34 -9.04
N TYR A 162 -12.24 -8.72 -8.21
CA TYR A 162 -11.02 -8.07 -8.70
C TYR A 162 -9.94 -9.08 -9.12
N LEU A 163 -9.87 -10.24 -8.47
CA LEU A 163 -8.99 -11.32 -8.91
C LEU A 163 -9.38 -11.84 -10.30
N SER A 164 -10.67 -12.01 -10.58
CA SER A 164 -11.15 -12.39 -11.91
C SER A 164 -10.72 -11.38 -12.97
N LYS A 165 -10.84 -10.06 -12.70
CA LYS A 165 -10.37 -9.02 -13.61
C LYS A 165 -8.85 -9.05 -13.81
N ALA A 166 -8.10 -9.36 -12.78
CA ALA A 166 -6.65 -9.48 -12.87
C ALA A 166 -6.22 -10.67 -13.74
N SER A 167 -6.99 -11.78 -13.72
CA SER A 167 -6.70 -13.00 -14.47
C SER A 167 -7.13 -12.96 -15.95
N GLU A 168 -7.74 -11.88 -16.42
CA GLU A 168 -8.07 -11.70 -17.85
C GLU A 168 -6.81 -11.45 -18.71
N SER A 169 -5.65 -11.26 -18.09
CA SER A 169 -4.35 -11.10 -18.73
C SER A 169 -3.43 -12.27 -18.41
N ASP A 170 -2.63 -12.70 -19.39
CA ASP A 170 -1.59 -13.73 -19.20
C ASP A 170 -0.35 -13.17 -18.47
N ASP A 171 -0.33 -11.88 -18.13
CA ASP A 171 0.80 -11.25 -17.43
C ASP A 171 0.82 -11.67 -15.96
N VAL A 172 1.86 -12.38 -15.57
CA VAL A 172 2.16 -12.66 -14.16
C VAL A 172 2.67 -11.39 -13.50
N ASN A 173 2.06 -11.01 -12.38
CA ASN A 173 2.46 -9.82 -11.62
C ASN A 173 2.75 -10.17 -10.15
N ASP A 174 3.40 -9.24 -9.43
CA ASP A 174 3.89 -9.44 -8.06
C ASP A 174 2.77 -9.64 -7.01
N TYR A 175 1.50 -9.50 -7.38
CA TYR A 175 0.35 -9.55 -6.46
C TYR A 175 -0.57 -10.78 -6.65
N ILE A 176 -0.26 -11.65 -7.60
CA ILE A 176 -0.99 -12.90 -7.87
C ILE A 176 -0.20 -14.11 -7.37
#